data_89989c626b32a615f4b496f1cf8a8c25
#
_entry.id   89989c626b32a615f4b496f1cf8a8c25
#
_cell.length_a   1.000
_cell.length_b   1.000
_cell.length_c   1.000
_cell.angle_alpha   90.00
_cell.angle_beta   90.00
_cell.angle_gamma   90.00
#
_symmetry.space_group_name_H-M   'P 1'
#
loop_
_entity.id
_entity.type
_entity.pdbx_description
1 polymer ?
#
loop_
_entity_poly.entity_id
_entity_poly.type
_entity_poly.pdbx_seq_one_letter_code
_entity_poly.pdbx_strand_id
1 'polypeptide(L)'
;MTTVSVLYARPLEVARLIIFGAMLLAAIPAVRQKYFDSPFWCLVLFPGLVILVAINILGIGEWDDFSHWVPNAFYVWQNDDVPGRDLPISHSFWPGYPYAVPFLTYLASHLAGGFLVEGGAMVNFLLLLAFAAMLTEVGYRPFEEQRVSLMNVGRLCLALLAVTFLNPNFNASFTMTNQGDTPTMVAVGALGLMFWNLIDVVVQKDYVTRQILFLQILLVSTLLVLVKQGNLALLGLLIIAFLAVSWKNKVLKEASVLVLPIFIVPFLFRYIWHHHVEMELAGSGKGLNPIHEWRWDLLAPLLRAMGHETLKKSGCFGLILVASIYGIASLFRAPDRVRNFAILAGIMGGGYISFLLICYLGGAFNQREILEAASFYRYATHVGLLNIGLVWIATPRLLGWLQERMKISPFTSWNKASAGACLSVVLALPLLLLFHPAWLTARPSSQVCSFRKEARWIAGRLPDDARLAIIEPESYGKFSHIVNFELSLEERKDRPRASVVSTVNRSNVAKLSSRVKAFQQGDIDAIYVPRAKRVPLQIMGFTNDAAPVFLLREGREWKQVPP
;
A
#
# COMPACT_ATOMS: atom_id res chain seq x y z
N MET A 1 8.54 10.26 -12.45
CA MET A 1 8.98 11.22 -11.42
C MET A 1 10.23 10.71 -10.70
N THR A 2 10.22 9.57 -10.00
CA THR A 2 11.41 9.04 -9.29
C THR A 2 12.69 9.05 -10.15
N THR A 3 12.61 8.53 -11.38
CA THR A 3 13.76 8.49 -12.30
C THR A 3 14.20 9.89 -12.75
N VAL A 4 13.25 10.80 -12.96
CA VAL A 4 13.56 12.20 -13.36
C VAL A 4 14.30 12.90 -12.24
N SER A 5 13.84 12.78 -10.98
CA SER A 5 14.49 13.36 -9.81
C SER A 5 15.90 12.83 -9.61
N VAL A 6 16.12 11.53 -9.81
CA VAL A 6 17.44 10.90 -9.68
C VAL A 6 18.42 11.31 -10.80
N LEU A 7 17.94 11.44 -12.03
CA LEU A 7 18.81 11.71 -13.18
C LEU A 7 19.07 13.20 -13.44
N TYR A 8 18.14 14.07 -13.09
CA TYR A 8 18.20 15.47 -13.49
C TYR A 8 18.36 16.46 -12.34
N ALA A 9 18.40 15.99 -11.09
CA ALA A 9 18.62 16.82 -9.89
C ALA A 9 17.81 18.14 -9.93
N ARG A 10 16.54 18.10 -10.37
CA ARG A 10 15.72 19.30 -10.50
C ARG A 10 14.23 19.05 -10.31
N PRO A 11 13.52 20.12 -9.96
CA PRO A 11 12.23 20.04 -9.29
C PRO A 11 11.24 19.20 -10.08
N LEU A 12 10.55 18.37 -9.36
CA LEU A 12 9.46 17.53 -9.86
C LEU A 12 8.31 18.35 -10.46
N GLU A 13 8.38 19.68 -10.34
CA GLU A 13 7.42 20.63 -10.90
C GLU A 13 7.21 20.43 -12.39
N VAL A 14 8.29 20.35 -13.19
CA VAL A 14 8.20 20.10 -14.63
C VAL A 14 7.58 18.73 -14.92
N ALA A 15 8.02 17.71 -14.19
CA ALA A 15 7.47 16.37 -14.33
C ALA A 15 5.97 16.33 -13.94
N ARG A 16 5.57 17.06 -12.91
CA ARG A 16 4.17 17.24 -12.51
C ARG A 16 3.35 17.86 -13.62
N LEU A 17 3.80 18.97 -14.22
CA LEU A 17 3.11 19.63 -15.31
C LEU A 17 2.95 18.73 -16.53
N ILE A 18 3.99 17.94 -16.88
CA ILE A 18 3.93 16.95 -17.95
C ILE A 18 2.87 15.87 -17.63
N ILE A 19 2.85 15.36 -16.39
CA ILE A 19 1.87 14.33 -15.99
C ILE A 19 0.45 14.90 -16.02
N PHE A 20 0.21 16.08 -15.48
CA PHE A 20 -1.12 16.70 -15.54
C PHE A 20 -1.53 17.02 -16.98
N GLY A 21 -0.62 17.49 -17.82
CA GLY A 21 -0.85 17.66 -19.25
C GLY A 21 -1.22 16.34 -19.94
N ALA A 22 -0.49 15.26 -19.65
CA ALA A 22 -0.80 13.93 -20.19
C ALA A 22 -2.14 13.39 -19.68
N MET A 23 -2.50 13.62 -18.41
CA MET A 23 -3.82 13.25 -17.87
C MET A 23 -4.94 14.02 -18.56
N LEU A 24 -4.78 15.33 -18.77
CA LEU A 24 -5.75 16.14 -19.51
C LEU A 24 -5.88 15.67 -20.97
N LEU A 25 -4.76 15.40 -21.63
CA LEU A 25 -4.78 14.87 -23.01
C LEU A 25 -5.47 13.49 -23.07
N ALA A 26 -5.25 12.63 -22.09
CA ALA A 26 -5.92 11.33 -21.98
C ALA A 26 -7.43 11.46 -21.70
N ALA A 27 -7.84 12.53 -21.02
CA ALA A 27 -9.27 12.83 -20.76
C ALA A 27 -10.02 13.28 -22.03
N ILE A 28 -9.33 13.89 -23.02
CA ILE A 28 -9.96 14.40 -24.25
C ILE A 28 -10.72 13.29 -25.02
N PRO A 29 -10.14 12.12 -25.32
CA PRO A 29 -10.87 11.02 -25.95
C PRO A 29 -12.06 10.55 -25.12
N ALA A 30 -11.91 10.48 -23.79
CA ALA A 30 -12.98 10.07 -22.88
C ALA A 30 -14.17 11.05 -22.92
N VAL A 31 -13.90 12.36 -22.97
CA VAL A 31 -14.92 13.40 -23.12
C VAL A 31 -15.55 13.32 -24.51
N ARG A 32 -14.74 13.24 -25.59
CA ARG A 32 -15.24 13.15 -26.98
C ARG A 32 -16.09 11.92 -27.22
N GLN A 33 -15.77 10.81 -26.60
CA GLN A 33 -16.52 9.55 -26.68
C GLN A 33 -17.73 9.54 -25.75
N LYS A 34 -18.05 10.65 -25.09
CA LYS A 34 -19.17 10.80 -24.15
C LYS A 34 -19.16 9.80 -22.99
N TYR A 35 -17.98 9.29 -22.62
CA TYR A 35 -17.87 8.41 -21.46
C TYR A 35 -18.38 9.09 -20.17
N PHE A 36 -18.22 10.42 -20.06
CA PHE A 36 -18.67 11.21 -18.92
C PHE A 36 -20.14 11.64 -18.96
N ASP A 37 -20.82 11.52 -20.11
CA ASP A 37 -22.24 11.85 -20.22
C ASP A 37 -23.15 10.77 -19.62
N SER A 38 -22.57 9.68 -19.16
CA SER A 38 -23.28 8.57 -18.60
C SER A 38 -23.62 8.81 -17.12
N PRO A 39 -24.89 8.70 -16.68
CA PRO A 39 -25.26 8.71 -15.26
C PRO A 39 -24.53 7.65 -14.43
N PHE A 40 -23.91 6.68 -15.08
CA PHE A 40 -22.99 5.71 -14.48
C PHE A 40 -21.85 6.40 -13.71
N TRP A 41 -21.20 7.43 -14.26
CA TRP A 41 -20.12 8.12 -13.58
C TRP A 41 -20.58 8.87 -12.34
N CYS A 42 -21.77 9.47 -12.38
CA CYS A 42 -22.35 10.10 -11.19
C CYS A 42 -22.57 9.08 -10.07
N LEU A 43 -23.00 7.84 -10.40
CA LEU A 43 -23.20 6.77 -9.46
C LEU A 43 -21.90 6.18 -8.90
N VAL A 44 -20.79 6.29 -9.63
CA VAL A 44 -19.45 5.89 -9.17
C VAL A 44 -18.79 7.02 -8.38
N LEU A 45 -18.86 8.24 -8.91
CA LEU A 45 -18.18 9.41 -8.31
C LEU A 45 -18.82 9.82 -6.99
N PHE A 46 -20.14 9.74 -6.84
CA PHE A 46 -20.82 10.16 -5.62
C PHE A 46 -20.42 9.31 -4.39
N PRO A 47 -20.53 7.97 -4.40
CA PRO A 47 -20.02 7.15 -3.31
C PRO A 47 -18.52 7.33 -3.11
N GLY A 48 -17.75 7.45 -4.21
CA GLY A 48 -16.32 7.73 -4.15
C GLY A 48 -16.00 9.01 -3.41
N LEU A 49 -16.68 10.10 -3.73
CA LEU A 49 -16.50 11.38 -3.05
C LEU A 49 -16.86 11.32 -1.57
N VAL A 50 -17.97 10.67 -1.21
CA VAL A 50 -18.37 10.49 0.21
C VAL A 50 -17.29 9.75 0.99
N ILE A 51 -16.70 8.70 0.41
CA ILE A 51 -15.64 7.93 1.07
C ILE A 51 -14.35 8.74 1.14
N LEU A 52 -13.98 9.50 0.11
CA LEU A 52 -12.81 10.38 0.16
C LEU A 52 -12.94 11.43 1.27
N VAL A 53 -14.12 12.03 1.42
CA VAL A 53 -14.41 12.95 2.53
C VAL A 53 -14.32 12.22 3.87
N ALA A 54 -14.86 11.01 3.98
CA ALA A 54 -14.78 10.22 5.19
C ALA A 54 -13.33 9.86 5.57
N ILE A 55 -12.48 9.49 4.61
CA ILE A 55 -11.05 9.23 4.84
C ILE A 55 -10.38 10.46 5.43
N ASN A 56 -10.63 11.65 4.85
CA ASN A 56 -10.06 12.90 5.34
C ASN A 56 -10.50 13.23 6.77
N ILE A 57 -11.78 12.97 7.12
CA ILE A 57 -12.29 13.22 8.47
C ILE A 57 -11.74 12.20 9.48
N LEU A 58 -11.58 10.93 9.09
CA LEU A 58 -11.10 9.87 9.97
C LEU A 58 -9.60 10.02 10.29
N GLY A 59 -8.82 10.53 9.35
CA GLY A 59 -7.38 10.70 9.48
C GLY A 59 -6.60 9.39 9.42
N ILE A 60 -5.28 9.49 9.52
CA ILE A 60 -4.33 8.37 9.52
C ILE A 60 -4.03 7.88 10.94
N GLY A 61 -3.76 6.59 11.11
CA GLY A 61 -3.57 5.99 12.43
C GLY A 61 -2.52 4.89 12.54
N GLU A 62 -1.97 4.43 11.42
CA GLU A 62 -1.00 3.34 11.43
C GLU A 62 0.43 3.85 11.64
N TRP A 63 1.25 3.03 12.29
CA TRP A 63 2.64 3.36 12.60
C TRP A 63 3.47 3.63 11.33
N ASP A 64 3.30 2.81 10.30
CA ASP A 64 4.03 2.95 9.03
C ASP A 64 3.72 4.29 8.34
N ASP A 65 2.51 4.84 8.52
CA ASP A 65 2.15 6.15 7.96
C ASP A 65 3.08 7.25 8.50
N PHE A 66 3.30 7.28 9.81
CA PHE A 66 4.12 8.30 10.48
C PHE A 66 5.62 8.02 10.39
N SER A 67 6.01 6.76 10.25
CA SER A 67 7.43 6.40 10.19
C SER A 67 8.07 6.73 8.85
N HIS A 68 7.37 6.55 7.73
CA HIS A 68 7.98 6.74 6.41
C HIS A 68 7.02 7.14 5.27
N TRP A 69 5.78 6.64 5.19
CA TRP A 69 4.95 6.92 4.03
C TRP A 69 4.60 8.40 3.90
N VAL A 70 4.06 9.00 4.96
CA VAL A 70 3.68 10.42 4.96
C VAL A 70 4.90 11.33 5.05
N PRO A 71 5.93 11.06 5.90
CA PRO A 71 7.17 11.84 5.87
C PRO A 71 7.87 11.88 4.51
N ASN A 72 7.92 10.75 3.78
CA ASN A 72 8.47 10.74 2.43
C ASN A 72 7.64 11.58 1.45
N ALA A 73 6.30 11.53 1.53
CA ALA A 73 5.43 12.35 0.71
C ALA A 73 5.54 13.84 1.05
N PHE A 74 5.64 14.17 2.33
CA PHE A 74 5.82 15.54 2.79
C PHE A 74 7.16 16.11 2.34
N TYR A 75 8.22 15.31 2.43
CA TYR A 75 9.55 15.71 1.95
C TYR A 75 9.51 16.10 0.47
N VAL A 76 8.92 15.25 -0.38
CA VAL A 76 8.78 15.52 -1.82
C VAL A 76 7.93 16.76 -2.08
N TRP A 77 6.86 16.95 -1.29
CA TRP A 77 5.99 18.11 -1.42
C TRP A 77 6.68 19.43 -1.05
N GLN A 78 7.52 19.38 -0.02
CA GLN A 78 8.24 20.56 0.49
C GLN A 78 9.43 20.95 -0.38
N ASN A 79 10.18 19.95 -0.88
CA ASN A 79 11.46 20.18 -1.57
C ASN A 79 11.37 20.04 -3.09
N ASP A 80 10.24 19.55 -3.63
CA ASP A 80 10.09 19.17 -5.05
C ASP A 80 11.17 18.20 -5.55
N ASP A 81 11.78 17.42 -4.64
CA ASP A 81 12.84 16.48 -4.93
C ASP A 81 12.81 15.27 -3.98
N VAL A 82 13.60 14.23 -4.28
CA VAL A 82 13.81 13.09 -3.38
C VAL A 82 15.02 13.34 -2.48
N PRO A 83 15.09 12.71 -1.28
CA PRO A 83 16.23 12.90 -0.38
C PRO A 83 17.57 12.53 -1.03
N GLY A 84 18.59 13.32 -0.77
CA GLY A 84 19.95 13.12 -1.25
C GLY A 84 20.96 13.74 -0.29
N ARG A 85 22.26 13.51 -0.54
CA ARG A 85 23.37 13.92 0.34
C ARG A 85 23.44 15.43 0.54
N ASP A 86 23.22 16.19 -0.55
CA ASP A 86 23.33 17.65 -0.56
C ASP A 86 21.98 18.35 -0.41
N LEU A 87 20.93 17.60 -0.05
CA LEU A 87 19.58 18.09 0.14
C LEU A 87 19.21 18.11 1.64
N PRO A 88 18.13 18.80 2.03
CA PRO A 88 17.66 18.79 3.41
C PRO A 88 17.49 17.37 3.95
N ILE A 89 17.73 17.17 5.24
CA ILE A 89 17.63 15.87 5.89
C ILE A 89 16.16 15.44 5.90
N SER A 90 15.91 14.22 5.45
CA SER A 90 14.58 13.64 5.54
C SER A 90 14.26 13.17 6.96
N HIS A 91 13.10 13.56 7.48
CA HIS A 91 12.58 13.09 8.77
C HIS A 91 11.98 11.67 8.71
N SER A 92 12.02 11.02 7.54
CA SER A 92 11.57 9.65 7.37
C SER A 92 12.52 8.66 8.04
N PHE A 93 11.95 7.64 8.69
CA PHE A 93 12.73 6.52 9.21
C PHE A 93 13.30 5.62 8.08
N TRP A 94 12.64 5.63 6.91
CA TRP A 94 13.03 4.89 5.72
C TRP A 94 13.07 5.79 4.48
N PRO A 95 14.02 6.75 4.38
CA PRO A 95 14.10 7.66 3.23
C PRO A 95 14.46 6.94 1.93
N GLY A 96 15.09 5.76 2.00
CA GLY A 96 15.40 4.91 0.85
C GLY A 96 14.24 4.03 0.35
N TYR A 97 13.05 4.14 0.92
CA TYR A 97 11.87 3.43 0.40
C TYR A 97 11.50 3.94 -1.01
N PRO A 98 10.98 3.09 -1.92
CA PRO A 98 10.57 3.57 -3.24
C PRO A 98 9.45 4.62 -3.16
N TYR A 99 9.51 5.63 -4.04
CA TYR A 99 8.70 6.85 -3.94
C TYR A 99 7.42 6.87 -4.79
N ALA A 100 6.97 5.73 -5.37
CA ALA A 100 5.76 5.74 -6.18
C ALA A 100 4.53 6.23 -5.40
N VAL A 101 4.31 5.73 -4.18
CA VAL A 101 3.18 6.16 -3.32
C VAL A 101 3.37 7.60 -2.82
N PRO A 102 4.54 8.00 -2.28
CA PRO A 102 4.82 9.40 -1.98
C PRO A 102 4.55 10.36 -3.13
N PHE A 103 4.90 10.01 -4.37
CA PHE A 103 4.60 10.85 -5.53
C PHE A 103 3.11 10.95 -5.86
N LEU A 104 2.33 9.90 -5.66
CA LEU A 104 0.88 9.98 -5.83
C LEU A 104 0.26 10.90 -4.78
N THR A 105 0.73 10.85 -3.53
CA THR A 105 0.32 11.77 -2.46
C THR A 105 0.74 13.22 -2.78
N TYR A 106 1.95 13.42 -3.30
CA TYR A 106 2.44 14.72 -3.78
C TYR A 106 1.54 15.31 -4.86
N LEU A 107 1.16 14.52 -5.88
CA LEU A 107 0.26 14.97 -6.94
C LEU A 107 -1.12 15.34 -6.38
N ALA A 108 -1.69 14.51 -5.50
CA ALA A 108 -2.97 14.78 -4.85
C ALA A 108 -2.91 16.07 -4.01
N SER A 109 -1.82 16.30 -3.29
CA SER A 109 -1.59 17.51 -2.49
C SER A 109 -1.53 18.77 -3.34
N HIS A 110 -0.87 18.70 -4.50
CA HIS A 110 -0.85 19.84 -5.43
C HIS A 110 -2.22 20.14 -6.05
N LEU A 111 -3.02 19.12 -6.35
CA LEU A 111 -4.40 19.32 -6.82
C LEU A 111 -5.29 19.96 -5.75
N ALA A 112 -5.03 19.66 -4.49
CA ALA A 112 -5.78 20.24 -3.36
C ALA A 112 -5.30 21.64 -2.95
N GLY A 113 -4.17 22.11 -3.47
CA GLY A 113 -3.56 23.40 -3.10
C GLY A 113 -2.86 23.43 -1.74
N GLY A 114 -2.63 22.26 -1.11
CA GLY A 114 -1.93 22.11 0.17
C GLY A 114 -1.58 20.65 0.45
N PHE A 115 -0.66 20.42 1.41
CA PHE A 115 -0.28 19.05 1.74
C PHE A 115 -1.45 18.26 2.35
N LEU A 116 -1.79 17.15 1.71
CA LEU A 116 -2.83 16.21 2.15
C LEU A 116 -2.19 15.07 2.91
N VAL A 117 -2.30 15.08 4.23
CA VAL A 117 -1.78 14.01 5.11
C VAL A 117 -2.41 12.65 4.76
N GLU A 118 -3.69 12.65 4.42
CA GLU A 118 -4.49 11.48 4.03
C GLU A 118 -4.45 11.18 2.52
N GLY A 119 -3.66 11.93 1.76
CA GLY A 119 -3.65 11.86 0.29
C GLY A 119 -3.36 10.48 -0.27
N GLY A 120 -2.44 9.72 0.34
CA GLY A 120 -2.15 8.35 -0.04
C GLY A 120 -3.31 7.39 0.20
N ALA A 121 -4.04 7.54 1.31
CA ALA A 121 -5.24 6.75 1.60
C ALA A 121 -6.35 7.03 0.57
N MET A 122 -6.53 8.28 0.18
CA MET A 122 -7.47 8.68 -0.88
C MET A 122 -7.11 8.03 -2.22
N VAL A 123 -5.83 8.09 -2.60
CA VAL A 123 -5.33 7.45 -3.82
C VAL A 123 -5.53 5.94 -3.76
N ASN A 124 -5.26 5.31 -2.63
CA ASN A 124 -5.47 3.87 -2.44
C ASN A 124 -6.94 3.47 -2.67
N PHE A 125 -7.87 4.27 -2.19
CA PHE A 125 -9.28 4.04 -2.44
C PHE A 125 -9.64 4.21 -3.94
N LEU A 126 -9.12 5.24 -4.61
CA LEU A 126 -9.33 5.43 -6.05
C LEU A 126 -8.76 4.27 -6.87
N LEU A 127 -7.63 3.68 -6.47
CA LEU A 127 -7.08 2.48 -7.10
C LEU A 127 -8.00 1.27 -6.93
N LEU A 128 -8.64 1.08 -5.77
CA LEU A 128 -9.64 0.03 -5.56
C LEU A 128 -10.87 0.23 -6.45
N LEU A 129 -11.35 1.47 -6.59
CA LEU A 129 -12.44 1.81 -7.51
C LEU A 129 -12.08 1.49 -8.96
N ALA A 130 -10.87 1.86 -9.38
CA ALA A 130 -10.37 1.55 -10.73
C ALA A 130 -10.31 0.04 -10.98
N PHE A 131 -9.85 -0.74 -10.00
CA PHE A 131 -9.82 -2.20 -10.11
C PHE A 131 -11.24 -2.81 -10.18
N ALA A 132 -12.19 -2.29 -9.40
CA ALA A 132 -13.59 -2.72 -9.48
C ALA A 132 -14.18 -2.43 -10.87
N ALA A 133 -13.86 -1.27 -11.48
CA ALA A 133 -14.25 -0.97 -12.85
C ALA A 133 -13.64 -1.98 -13.85
N MET A 134 -12.34 -2.31 -13.72
CA MET A 134 -11.70 -3.34 -14.55
C MET A 134 -12.39 -4.71 -14.44
N LEU A 135 -12.81 -5.12 -13.24
CA LEU A 135 -13.56 -6.36 -13.05
C LEU A 135 -14.90 -6.35 -13.79
N THR A 136 -15.60 -5.20 -13.83
CA THR A 136 -16.88 -5.11 -14.55
C THR A 136 -16.71 -5.28 -16.06
N GLU A 137 -15.62 -4.76 -16.63
CA GLU A 137 -15.32 -4.89 -18.05
C GLU A 137 -14.93 -6.32 -18.45
N VAL A 138 -14.14 -6.99 -17.61
CA VAL A 138 -13.62 -8.34 -17.89
C VAL A 138 -14.72 -9.41 -17.92
N GLY A 139 -15.78 -9.24 -17.14
CA GLY A 139 -16.90 -10.21 -17.09
C GLY A 139 -17.81 -10.20 -18.31
N TYR A 140 -17.72 -9.22 -19.19
CA TYR A 140 -18.63 -9.03 -20.32
C TYR A 140 -17.90 -8.48 -21.56
N ARG A 141 -18.28 -9.02 -22.74
CA ARG A 141 -17.83 -8.51 -24.03
C ARG A 141 -18.13 -7.02 -24.20
N PRO A 142 -17.34 -6.32 -25.05
CA PRO A 142 -17.33 -4.87 -25.12
C PRO A 142 -18.74 -4.27 -25.26
N PHE A 143 -18.87 -3.09 -24.72
CA PHE A 143 -20.06 -2.24 -24.74
C PHE A 143 -20.55 -2.02 -26.20
N GLU A 144 -21.23 -2.99 -26.78
CA GLU A 144 -21.90 -2.81 -28.08
C GLU A 144 -23.14 -1.92 -27.98
N GLU A 145 -23.65 -1.69 -26.76
CA GLU A 145 -24.71 -0.73 -26.51
C GLU A 145 -24.31 0.29 -25.46
N GLN A 146 -24.10 1.54 -25.90
CA GLN A 146 -23.75 2.72 -25.10
C GLN A 146 -24.85 3.13 -24.09
N ARG A 147 -25.83 2.30 -23.77
CA ARG A 147 -26.87 2.60 -22.80
C ARG A 147 -26.45 2.15 -21.41
N VAL A 148 -26.44 3.08 -20.48
CA VAL A 148 -26.34 2.79 -19.06
C VAL A 148 -27.47 1.85 -18.70
N SER A 149 -27.16 0.58 -18.71
CA SER A 149 -28.05 -0.44 -18.20
C SER A 149 -27.95 -0.42 -16.67
N LEU A 150 -29.08 -0.40 -15.97
CA LEU A 150 -29.15 -0.64 -14.53
C LEU A 150 -28.39 -1.91 -14.12
N MET A 151 -28.24 -2.85 -15.05
CA MET A 151 -27.43 -4.06 -14.89
C MET A 151 -25.94 -3.76 -14.78
N ASN A 152 -25.40 -2.80 -15.52
CA ASN A 152 -23.98 -2.41 -15.44
C ASN A 152 -23.67 -1.68 -14.13
N VAL A 153 -24.60 -0.88 -13.64
CA VAL A 153 -24.52 -0.27 -12.32
C VAL A 153 -24.51 -1.34 -11.24
N GLY A 154 -25.42 -2.31 -11.29
CA GLY A 154 -25.46 -3.41 -10.33
C GLY A 154 -24.17 -4.25 -10.32
N ARG A 155 -23.56 -4.46 -11.47
CA ARG A 155 -22.26 -5.16 -11.60
C ARG A 155 -21.11 -4.38 -10.98
N LEU A 156 -21.04 -3.08 -11.23
CA LEU A 156 -20.02 -2.25 -10.61
C LEU A 156 -20.16 -2.26 -9.09
N CYS A 157 -21.39 -2.18 -8.57
CA CYS A 157 -21.63 -2.26 -7.14
C CYS A 157 -21.21 -3.60 -6.56
N LEU A 158 -21.53 -4.69 -7.26
CA LEU A 158 -21.08 -6.02 -6.85
C LEU A 158 -19.56 -6.14 -6.93
N ALA A 159 -18.92 -5.57 -7.95
CA ALA A 159 -17.47 -5.52 -8.04
C ALA A 159 -16.84 -4.70 -6.91
N LEU A 160 -17.42 -3.54 -6.55
CA LEU A 160 -16.98 -2.75 -5.40
C LEU A 160 -17.12 -3.52 -4.09
N LEU A 161 -18.24 -4.22 -3.90
CA LEU A 161 -18.41 -5.11 -2.76
C LEU A 161 -17.40 -6.25 -2.76
N ALA A 162 -17.14 -6.84 -3.93
CA ALA A 162 -16.19 -7.93 -4.07
C ALA A 162 -14.75 -7.51 -3.76
N VAL A 163 -14.34 -6.28 -4.08
CA VAL A 163 -12.99 -5.78 -3.76
C VAL A 163 -12.87 -5.23 -2.33
N THR A 164 -13.97 -4.98 -1.65
CA THR A 164 -14.04 -4.44 -0.29
C THR A 164 -14.66 -5.43 0.70
N PHE A 165 -15.96 -5.33 0.98
CA PHE A 165 -16.65 -6.10 2.03
C PHE A 165 -16.62 -7.61 1.86
N LEU A 166 -16.79 -8.11 0.64
CA LEU A 166 -16.77 -9.54 0.35
C LEU A 166 -15.35 -10.07 0.17
N ASN A 167 -14.35 -9.20 0.18
CA ASN A 167 -12.96 -9.57 0.09
C ASN A 167 -12.41 -9.93 1.48
N PRO A 168 -12.09 -11.19 1.78
CA PRO A 168 -11.51 -11.58 3.06
C PRO A 168 -10.09 -10.98 3.30
N ASN A 169 -9.51 -10.39 2.25
CA ASN A 169 -8.23 -9.69 2.32
C ASN A 169 -8.40 -8.21 2.66
N PHE A 170 -9.62 -7.66 2.61
CA PHE A 170 -9.84 -6.26 2.91
C PHE A 170 -9.74 -6.00 4.42
N ASN A 171 -8.81 -5.13 4.78
CA ASN A 171 -8.69 -4.63 6.14
C ASN A 171 -8.40 -3.13 6.07
N ALA A 172 -9.35 -2.33 6.52
CA ALA A 172 -9.26 -0.88 6.43
C ALA A 172 -8.04 -0.30 7.15
N SER A 173 -7.52 -0.97 8.20
CA SER A 173 -6.36 -0.49 8.96
C SER A 173 -5.06 -0.40 8.14
N PHE A 174 -4.93 -1.15 7.05
CA PHE A 174 -3.78 -1.03 6.14
C PHE A 174 -4.17 -0.83 4.67
N THR A 175 -5.41 -1.13 4.29
CA THR A 175 -5.89 -0.93 2.92
C THR A 175 -6.24 0.53 2.65
N MET A 176 -6.75 1.23 3.69
CA MET A 176 -7.22 2.61 3.61
C MET A 176 -6.28 3.59 4.33
N THR A 177 -4.98 3.33 4.24
CA THR A 177 -3.89 4.13 4.80
C THR A 177 -2.97 4.62 3.69
N ASN A 178 -1.91 5.36 4.01
CA ASN A 178 -0.93 5.80 3.01
C ASN A 178 0.06 4.69 2.59
N GLN A 179 -0.15 3.46 3.05
CA GLN A 179 0.79 2.36 2.83
C GLN A 179 0.75 1.83 1.39
N GLY A 180 1.88 1.28 0.94
CA GLY A 180 2.03 0.69 -0.39
C GLY A 180 1.38 -0.69 -0.56
N ASP A 181 0.63 -1.22 0.44
CA ASP A 181 -0.02 -2.54 0.34
C ASP A 181 -1.16 -2.54 -0.68
N THR A 182 -2.01 -1.53 -0.65
CA THR A 182 -3.12 -1.40 -1.62
C THR A 182 -2.64 -1.18 -3.05
N PRO A 183 -1.70 -0.27 -3.35
CA PRO A 183 -1.15 -0.16 -4.70
C PRO A 183 -0.49 -1.45 -5.18
N THR A 184 0.19 -2.18 -4.30
CA THR A 184 0.75 -3.49 -4.63
C THR A 184 -0.35 -4.49 -5.00
N MET A 185 -1.38 -4.63 -4.17
CA MET A 185 -2.50 -5.54 -4.36
C MET A 185 -3.26 -5.22 -5.66
N VAL A 186 -3.54 -3.93 -5.92
CA VAL A 186 -4.21 -3.47 -7.14
C VAL A 186 -3.35 -3.73 -8.37
N ALA A 187 -2.06 -3.40 -8.33
CA ALA A 187 -1.15 -3.62 -9.46
C ALA A 187 -1.02 -5.12 -9.79
N VAL A 188 -0.91 -6.00 -8.79
CA VAL A 188 -0.87 -7.45 -8.99
C VAL A 188 -2.17 -7.97 -9.60
N GLY A 189 -3.32 -7.54 -9.08
CA GLY A 189 -4.62 -7.91 -9.63
C GLY A 189 -4.81 -7.42 -11.07
N ALA A 190 -4.49 -6.16 -11.35
CA ALA A 190 -4.58 -5.56 -12.67
C ALA A 190 -3.65 -6.24 -13.67
N LEU A 191 -2.39 -6.48 -13.31
CA LEU A 191 -1.44 -7.22 -14.15
C LEU A 191 -1.92 -8.63 -14.44
N GLY A 192 -2.50 -9.33 -13.45
CA GLY A 192 -3.09 -10.64 -13.67
C GLY A 192 -4.19 -10.62 -14.72
N LEU A 193 -5.11 -9.65 -14.67
CA LEU A 193 -6.17 -9.45 -15.66
C LEU A 193 -5.59 -9.07 -17.04
N MET A 194 -4.60 -8.18 -17.08
CA MET A 194 -3.96 -7.75 -18.32
C MET A 194 -3.17 -8.89 -18.98
N PHE A 195 -2.37 -9.64 -18.23
CA PHE A 195 -1.65 -10.81 -18.76
C PHE A 195 -2.61 -11.87 -19.27
N TRP A 196 -3.71 -12.13 -18.56
CA TRP A 196 -4.73 -13.06 -19.02
C TRP A 196 -5.38 -12.64 -20.35
N ASN A 197 -5.75 -11.34 -20.48
CA ASN A 197 -6.25 -10.82 -21.75
C ASN A 197 -5.19 -10.84 -22.85
N LEU A 198 -3.92 -10.58 -22.52
CA LEU A 198 -2.82 -10.62 -23.48
C LEU A 198 -2.66 -11.99 -24.12
N ILE A 199 -2.91 -13.09 -23.38
CA ILE A 199 -2.89 -14.45 -23.93
C ILE A 199 -3.94 -14.60 -25.02
N ASP A 200 -5.18 -14.17 -24.77
CA ASP A 200 -6.26 -14.24 -25.75
C ASP A 200 -5.93 -13.43 -27.01
N VAL A 201 -5.40 -12.23 -26.84
CA VAL A 201 -5.01 -11.33 -27.95
C VAL A 201 -3.85 -11.90 -28.77
N VAL A 202 -2.87 -12.55 -28.11
CA VAL A 202 -1.77 -13.24 -28.81
C VAL A 202 -2.28 -14.43 -29.59
N VAL A 203 -3.17 -15.23 -29.02
CA VAL A 203 -3.80 -16.38 -29.71
C VAL A 203 -4.63 -15.92 -30.90
N GLN A 204 -5.37 -14.81 -30.79
CA GLN A 204 -6.19 -14.24 -31.86
C GLN A 204 -5.39 -13.46 -32.91
N LYS A 205 -4.10 -13.20 -32.67
CA LYS A 205 -3.20 -12.39 -33.50
C LYS A 205 -3.67 -10.95 -33.74
N ASP A 206 -4.38 -10.37 -32.76
CA ASP A 206 -4.77 -8.95 -32.76
C ASP A 206 -3.57 -8.08 -32.37
N TYR A 207 -2.87 -7.54 -33.35
CA TYR A 207 -1.64 -6.78 -33.16
C TYR A 207 -1.89 -5.42 -32.52
N VAL A 208 -3.01 -4.74 -32.78
CA VAL A 208 -3.31 -3.42 -32.27
C VAL A 208 -3.60 -3.49 -30.75
N THR A 209 -4.53 -4.35 -30.36
CA THR A 209 -4.87 -4.55 -28.94
C THR A 209 -3.66 -5.09 -28.15
N ARG A 210 -2.83 -5.94 -28.78
CA ARG A 210 -1.60 -6.45 -28.19
C ARG A 210 -0.62 -5.33 -27.82
N GLN A 211 -0.40 -4.35 -28.71
CA GLN A 211 0.50 -3.22 -28.43
C GLN A 211 -0.01 -2.35 -27.27
N ILE A 212 -1.31 -2.07 -27.25
CA ILE A 212 -1.94 -1.29 -26.18
C ILE A 212 -1.79 -2.01 -24.83
N LEU A 213 -2.17 -3.29 -24.76
CA LEU A 213 -2.03 -4.09 -23.53
C LEU A 213 -0.57 -4.22 -23.08
N PHE A 214 0.34 -4.44 -24.04
CA PHE A 214 1.77 -4.50 -23.73
C PHE A 214 2.27 -3.23 -23.07
N LEU A 215 1.91 -2.04 -23.59
CA LEU A 215 2.30 -0.76 -23.00
C LEU A 215 1.68 -0.57 -21.60
N GLN A 216 0.41 -0.94 -21.43
CA GLN A 216 -0.26 -0.87 -20.12
C GLN A 216 0.42 -1.80 -19.11
N ILE A 217 0.73 -3.04 -19.48
CA ILE A 217 1.46 -3.99 -18.63
C ILE A 217 2.83 -3.43 -18.25
N LEU A 218 3.56 -2.85 -19.19
CA LEU A 218 4.88 -2.27 -18.95
C LEU A 218 4.80 -1.14 -17.92
N LEU A 219 3.83 -0.23 -18.06
CA LEU A 219 3.63 0.89 -17.13
C LEU A 219 3.23 0.41 -15.73
N VAL A 220 2.26 -0.53 -15.63
CA VAL A 220 1.80 -1.04 -14.32
C VAL A 220 2.87 -1.91 -13.67
N SER A 221 3.67 -2.67 -14.44
CA SER A 221 4.82 -3.43 -13.92
C SER A 221 5.89 -2.51 -13.34
N THR A 222 6.17 -1.39 -14.02
CA THR A 222 7.11 -0.38 -13.53
C THR A 222 6.58 0.26 -12.23
N LEU A 223 5.30 0.61 -12.19
CA LEU A 223 4.67 1.11 -10.96
C LEU A 223 4.80 0.08 -9.83
N LEU A 224 4.48 -1.20 -10.08
CA LEU A 224 4.54 -2.26 -9.07
C LEU A 224 5.91 -2.33 -8.39
N VAL A 225 7.01 -2.35 -9.15
CA VAL A 225 8.36 -2.47 -8.58
C VAL A 225 8.84 -1.20 -7.87
N LEU A 226 8.24 -0.04 -8.16
CA LEU A 226 8.53 1.24 -7.52
C LEU A 226 7.62 1.53 -6.32
N VAL A 227 6.67 0.65 -5.98
CA VAL A 227 5.86 0.76 -4.74
C VAL A 227 6.63 0.23 -3.54
N LYS A 228 7.20 -0.97 -3.63
CA LYS A 228 7.95 -1.62 -2.53
C LYS A 228 9.14 -2.41 -3.05
N GLN A 229 10.17 -2.53 -2.22
CA GLN A 229 11.41 -3.24 -2.60
C GLN A 229 11.16 -4.71 -2.99
N GLY A 230 10.32 -5.43 -2.26
CA GLY A 230 10.01 -6.85 -2.51
C GLY A 230 9.12 -7.12 -3.72
N ASN A 231 8.54 -6.10 -4.34
CA ASN A 231 7.57 -6.28 -5.43
C ASN A 231 8.20 -6.78 -6.74
N LEU A 232 9.52 -6.71 -6.87
CA LEU A 232 10.23 -7.35 -8.00
C LEU A 232 9.98 -8.87 -8.03
N ALA A 233 9.88 -9.52 -6.87
CA ALA A 233 9.54 -10.94 -6.79
C ALA A 233 8.10 -11.21 -7.25
N LEU A 234 7.14 -10.32 -6.93
CA LEU A 234 5.78 -10.42 -7.44
C LEU A 234 5.73 -10.31 -8.97
N LEU A 235 6.50 -9.39 -9.55
CA LEU A 235 6.61 -9.28 -11.01
C LEU A 235 7.23 -10.55 -11.63
N GLY A 236 8.29 -11.09 -11.01
CA GLY A 236 8.91 -12.34 -11.45
C GLY A 236 7.92 -13.51 -11.43
N LEU A 237 7.13 -13.64 -10.38
CA LEU A 237 6.09 -14.67 -10.26
C LEU A 237 4.98 -14.49 -11.30
N LEU A 238 4.54 -13.25 -11.57
CA LEU A 238 3.56 -12.95 -12.63
C LEU A 238 4.08 -13.35 -14.00
N ILE A 239 5.35 -13.08 -14.29
CA ILE A 239 6.00 -13.47 -15.54
C ILE A 239 6.07 -15.01 -15.66
N ILE A 240 6.49 -15.71 -14.62
CA ILE A 240 6.51 -17.17 -14.59
C ILE A 240 5.10 -17.73 -14.83
N ALA A 241 4.09 -17.17 -14.18
CA ALA A 241 2.70 -17.57 -14.35
C ALA A 241 2.20 -17.32 -15.79
N PHE A 242 2.53 -16.16 -16.38
CA PHE A 242 2.20 -15.83 -17.76
C PHE A 242 2.87 -16.78 -18.76
N LEU A 243 4.15 -17.10 -18.58
CA LEU A 243 4.87 -18.05 -19.43
C LEU A 243 4.30 -19.47 -19.30
N ALA A 244 3.90 -19.90 -18.10
CA ALA A 244 3.26 -21.21 -17.90
C ALA A 244 1.93 -21.32 -18.65
N VAL A 245 1.10 -20.26 -18.61
CA VAL A 245 -0.16 -20.22 -19.38
C VAL A 245 0.11 -20.12 -20.88
N SER A 246 1.11 -19.35 -21.29
CA SER A 246 1.49 -19.21 -22.71
C SER A 246 2.00 -20.52 -23.30
N TRP A 247 2.81 -21.28 -22.54
CA TRP A 247 3.24 -22.63 -22.90
C TRP A 247 2.06 -23.55 -23.12
N LYS A 248 1.10 -23.52 -22.19
CA LYS A 248 -0.12 -24.33 -22.27
C LYS A 248 -0.99 -23.99 -23.50
N ASN A 249 -1.05 -22.72 -23.88
CA ASN A 249 -1.79 -22.25 -25.06
C ASN A 249 -0.96 -22.31 -26.37
N LYS A 250 0.26 -22.87 -26.34
CA LYS A 250 1.17 -23.03 -27.49
C LYS A 250 1.61 -21.70 -28.12
N VAL A 251 1.66 -20.63 -27.36
CA VAL A 251 2.10 -19.28 -27.78
C VAL A 251 3.32 -18.79 -26.97
N LEU A 252 4.12 -19.73 -26.47
CA LEU A 252 5.27 -19.41 -25.62
C LEU A 252 6.31 -18.53 -26.34
N LYS A 253 6.57 -18.78 -27.63
CA LYS A 253 7.55 -18.02 -28.42
C LYS A 253 7.17 -16.54 -28.50
N GLU A 254 5.92 -16.25 -28.83
CA GLU A 254 5.38 -14.90 -28.94
C GLU A 254 5.35 -14.20 -27.59
N ALA A 255 4.98 -14.93 -26.54
CA ALA A 255 4.96 -14.44 -25.17
C ALA A 255 6.36 -14.10 -24.65
N SER A 256 7.37 -14.93 -24.94
CA SER A 256 8.75 -14.72 -24.47
C SER A 256 9.36 -13.43 -25.00
N VAL A 257 9.04 -13.03 -26.23
CA VAL A 257 9.49 -11.75 -26.82
C VAL A 257 8.90 -10.56 -26.05
N LEU A 258 7.65 -10.66 -25.58
CA LEU A 258 6.99 -9.59 -24.82
C LEU A 258 7.49 -9.51 -23.38
N VAL A 259 7.87 -10.64 -22.78
CA VAL A 259 8.34 -10.72 -21.40
C VAL A 259 9.65 -9.96 -21.18
N LEU A 260 10.56 -10.00 -22.13
CA LEU A 260 11.89 -9.41 -21.99
C LEU A 260 11.83 -7.91 -21.62
N PRO A 261 11.14 -7.03 -22.38
CA PRO A 261 11.04 -5.62 -22.00
C PRO A 261 10.16 -5.42 -20.73
N ILE A 262 9.14 -6.26 -20.50
CA ILE A 262 8.30 -6.20 -19.28
C ILE A 262 9.13 -6.48 -18.02
N PHE A 263 10.21 -7.26 -18.11
CA PHE A 263 11.13 -7.48 -17.00
C PHE A 263 12.24 -6.43 -16.93
N ILE A 264 12.92 -6.18 -18.07
CA ILE A 264 14.12 -5.31 -18.11
C ILE A 264 13.78 -3.88 -17.73
N VAL A 265 12.70 -3.29 -18.27
CA VAL A 265 12.39 -1.88 -18.04
C VAL A 265 12.06 -1.62 -16.55
N PRO A 266 11.13 -2.34 -15.91
CA PRO A 266 10.91 -2.17 -14.47
C PRO A 266 12.15 -2.43 -13.61
N PHE A 267 12.95 -3.45 -13.96
CA PHE A 267 14.21 -3.75 -13.29
C PHE A 267 15.20 -2.59 -13.38
N LEU A 268 15.33 -1.97 -14.57
CA LEU A 268 16.21 -0.82 -14.77
C LEU A 268 15.77 0.39 -13.91
N PHE A 269 14.48 0.70 -13.89
CA PHE A 269 13.95 1.78 -13.03
C PHE A 269 14.21 1.49 -11.54
N ARG A 270 14.05 0.23 -11.13
CA ARG A 270 14.35 -0.20 -9.76
C ARG A 270 15.84 -0.11 -9.46
N TYR A 271 16.70 -0.47 -10.42
CA TYR A 271 18.15 -0.38 -10.28
C TYR A 271 18.62 1.08 -10.13
N ILE A 272 18.09 2.00 -10.94
CA ILE A 272 18.39 3.44 -10.84
C ILE A 272 18.03 3.95 -9.44
N TRP A 273 16.87 3.58 -8.92
CA TRP A 273 16.47 3.96 -7.56
C TRP A 273 17.39 3.35 -6.50
N HIS A 274 17.70 2.08 -6.62
CA HIS A 274 18.59 1.40 -5.65
C HIS A 274 20.00 2.01 -5.64
N HIS A 275 20.54 2.29 -6.81
CA HIS A 275 21.83 2.97 -6.95
C HIS A 275 21.82 4.36 -6.29
N HIS A 276 20.77 5.15 -6.50
CA HIS A 276 20.60 6.43 -5.80
C HIS A 276 20.61 6.24 -4.26
N VAL A 277 19.85 5.26 -3.75
CA VAL A 277 19.82 4.98 -2.30
C VAL A 277 21.19 4.60 -1.75
N GLU A 278 21.96 3.79 -2.47
CA GLU A 278 23.30 3.38 -2.05
C GLU A 278 24.30 4.55 -2.06
N MET A 279 24.22 5.40 -3.06
CA MET A 279 25.15 6.52 -3.23
C MET A 279 24.82 7.72 -2.34
N GLU A 280 23.53 8.03 -2.17
CA GLU A 280 23.06 9.27 -1.56
C GLU A 280 22.52 9.10 -0.13
N LEU A 281 22.02 7.91 0.24
CA LEU A 281 21.30 7.68 1.48
C LEU A 281 22.00 6.62 2.36
N ALA A 282 23.28 6.69 2.54
CA ALA A 282 24.15 5.76 3.25
C ALA A 282 23.41 4.77 4.21
N GLY A 283 23.31 3.50 3.82
CA GLY A 283 22.93 2.41 4.73
C GLY A 283 21.43 2.09 4.83
N SER A 284 20.55 2.66 3.99
CA SER A 284 19.10 2.44 4.07
C SER A 284 18.56 1.20 3.32
N GLY A 285 19.42 0.37 2.74
CA GLY A 285 19.03 -0.82 1.98
C GLY A 285 19.07 -2.08 2.83
N LYS A 286 17.92 -2.78 3.00
CA LYS A 286 17.90 -4.16 3.50
C LYS A 286 17.78 -5.11 2.30
N GLY A 287 18.76 -6.01 2.16
CA GLY A 287 18.75 -7.11 1.22
C GLY A 287 18.48 -8.45 1.92
N LEU A 288 18.43 -9.53 1.15
CA LEU A 288 18.50 -10.89 1.71
C LEU A 288 19.96 -11.22 2.02
N ASN A 289 20.19 -11.83 3.14
CA ASN A 289 21.51 -12.36 3.51
C ASN A 289 21.92 -13.52 2.59
N PRO A 290 23.21 -13.83 2.47
CA PRO A 290 23.67 -15.06 1.83
C PRO A 290 23.02 -16.30 2.47
N ILE A 291 22.78 -17.35 1.68
CA ILE A 291 22.01 -18.54 2.09
C ILE A 291 22.60 -19.23 3.35
N HIS A 292 23.91 -19.17 3.55
CA HIS A 292 24.57 -19.75 4.72
C HIS A 292 24.30 -18.99 6.03
N GLU A 293 23.85 -17.73 5.95
CA GLU A 293 23.45 -16.91 7.10
C GLU A 293 21.95 -16.98 7.40
N TRP A 294 21.20 -17.76 6.60
CA TRP A 294 19.76 -17.87 6.81
C TRP A 294 19.44 -18.58 8.13
N ARG A 295 18.38 -18.13 8.76
CA ARG A 295 17.94 -18.59 10.08
C ARG A 295 17.17 -19.91 10.00
N TRP A 296 17.82 -20.97 9.49
CA TRP A 296 17.24 -22.30 9.37
C TRP A 296 16.83 -22.90 10.72
N ASP A 297 17.50 -22.50 11.81
CA ASP A 297 17.14 -22.81 13.19
C ASP A 297 15.72 -22.36 13.57
N LEU A 298 15.19 -21.33 12.94
CA LEU A 298 13.85 -20.79 13.19
C LEU A 298 12.76 -21.31 12.23
N LEU A 299 13.08 -22.21 11.30
CA LEU A 299 12.11 -22.70 10.32
C LEU A 299 10.88 -23.34 10.99
N ALA A 300 11.06 -24.24 11.96
CA ALA A 300 9.93 -24.92 12.61
C ALA A 300 9.07 -23.97 13.46
N PRO A 301 9.63 -23.05 14.29
CA PRO A 301 8.86 -22.01 14.96
C PRO A 301 8.11 -21.10 13.98
N LEU A 302 8.75 -20.66 12.88
CA LEU A 302 8.14 -19.83 11.85
C LEU A 302 6.94 -20.51 11.19
N LEU A 303 7.07 -21.77 10.77
CA LEU A 303 5.97 -22.53 10.17
C LEU A 303 4.78 -22.69 11.12
N ARG A 304 5.02 -22.85 12.43
CA ARG A 304 3.94 -22.87 13.45
C ARG A 304 3.25 -21.51 13.54
N ALA A 305 4.02 -20.42 13.58
CA ALA A 305 3.47 -19.06 13.64
C ALA A 305 2.67 -18.73 12.37
N MET A 306 3.20 -19.03 11.18
CA MET A 306 2.49 -18.88 9.91
C MET A 306 1.21 -19.73 9.88
N GLY A 307 1.25 -20.99 10.37
CA GLY A 307 0.09 -21.86 10.50
C GLY A 307 -0.99 -21.26 11.41
N HIS A 308 -0.62 -20.71 12.55
CA HIS A 308 -1.52 -20.03 13.46
C HIS A 308 -2.18 -18.81 12.80
N GLU A 309 -1.42 -17.94 12.13
CA GLU A 309 -1.97 -16.80 11.40
C GLU A 309 -2.86 -17.23 10.22
N THR A 310 -2.51 -18.33 9.55
CA THR A 310 -3.34 -18.93 8.49
C THR A 310 -4.71 -19.36 9.03
N LEU A 311 -4.76 -20.02 10.17
CA LEU A 311 -6.04 -20.42 10.79
C LEU A 311 -6.84 -19.23 11.28
N LYS A 312 -6.19 -18.24 11.90
CA LYS A 312 -6.82 -17.02 12.39
C LYS A 312 -7.43 -16.18 11.25
N LYS A 313 -6.81 -16.19 10.07
CA LYS A 313 -7.22 -15.46 8.86
C LYS A 313 -7.65 -16.43 7.75
N SER A 314 -8.40 -17.47 8.11
CA SER A 314 -8.77 -18.59 7.24
C SER A 314 -9.48 -18.18 5.95
N GLY A 315 -10.26 -17.11 5.94
CA GLY A 315 -10.89 -16.60 4.72
C GLY A 315 -9.88 -16.16 3.65
N CYS A 316 -8.84 -15.42 4.06
CA CYS A 316 -7.77 -14.99 3.16
C CYS A 316 -6.95 -16.18 2.64
N PHE A 317 -6.39 -16.97 3.56
CA PHE A 317 -5.51 -18.08 3.20
C PHE A 317 -6.27 -19.24 2.55
N GLY A 318 -7.54 -19.45 2.91
CA GLY A 318 -8.42 -20.40 2.24
C GLY A 318 -8.64 -20.04 0.77
N LEU A 319 -8.84 -18.76 0.46
CA LEU A 319 -8.95 -18.29 -0.93
C LEU A 319 -7.66 -18.52 -1.72
N ILE A 320 -6.49 -18.21 -1.12
CA ILE A 320 -5.18 -18.48 -1.73
C ILE A 320 -4.98 -19.98 -1.97
N LEU A 321 -5.32 -20.81 -0.99
CA LEU A 321 -5.19 -22.28 -1.09
C LEU A 321 -6.08 -22.84 -2.21
N VAL A 322 -7.35 -22.44 -2.24
CA VAL A 322 -8.30 -22.87 -3.29
C VAL A 322 -7.81 -22.43 -4.67
N ALA A 323 -7.35 -21.19 -4.82
CA ALA A 323 -6.79 -20.69 -6.06
C ALA A 323 -5.53 -21.50 -6.48
N SER A 324 -4.65 -21.83 -5.54
CA SER A 324 -3.44 -22.60 -5.78
C SER A 324 -3.77 -24.04 -6.22
N ILE A 325 -4.65 -24.73 -5.52
CA ILE A 325 -5.09 -26.09 -5.87
C ILE A 325 -5.77 -26.10 -7.24
N TYR A 326 -6.70 -25.17 -7.48
CA TYR A 326 -7.41 -25.08 -8.75
C TYR A 326 -6.47 -24.70 -9.91
N GLY A 327 -5.51 -23.83 -9.66
CA GLY A 327 -4.47 -23.47 -10.62
C GLY A 327 -3.59 -24.66 -11.02
N ILE A 328 -3.09 -25.43 -10.02
CA ILE A 328 -2.31 -26.64 -10.26
C ILE A 328 -3.14 -27.69 -11.02
N ALA A 329 -4.37 -27.97 -10.58
CA ALA A 329 -5.26 -28.90 -11.28
C ALA A 329 -5.56 -28.44 -12.72
N SER A 330 -5.60 -27.14 -12.95
CA SER A 330 -5.82 -26.55 -14.27
C SER A 330 -4.63 -26.74 -15.22
N LEU A 331 -3.40 -26.90 -14.72
CA LEU A 331 -2.23 -27.22 -15.56
C LEU A 331 -2.39 -28.53 -16.34
N PHE A 332 -3.10 -29.50 -15.80
CA PHE A 332 -3.26 -30.83 -16.40
C PHE A 332 -4.55 -30.99 -17.23
N ARG A 333 -5.35 -29.94 -17.38
CA ARG A 333 -6.61 -29.98 -18.13
C ARG A 333 -6.51 -29.14 -19.42
N ALA A 334 -7.36 -29.36 -20.42
CA ALA A 334 -7.40 -28.53 -21.63
C ALA A 334 -7.50 -27.03 -21.29
N PRO A 335 -6.84 -26.13 -22.04
CA PRO A 335 -6.88 -24.70 -21.77
C PRO A 335 -8.30 -24.15 -21.99
N ASP A 336 -8.75 -23.30 -21.07
CA ASP A 336 -9.88 -22.39 -21.26
C ASP A 336 -9.63 -21.09 -20.49
N ARG A 337 -10.42 -20.06 -20.73
CA ARG A 337 -10.21 -18.74 -20.13
C ARG A 337 -10.17 -18.78 -18.59
N VAL A 338 -11.08 -19.50 -17.92
CA VAL A 338 -11.12 -19.60 -16.45
C VAL A 338 -9.92 -20.36 -15.93
N ARG A 339 -9.54 -21.46 -16.55
CA ARG A 339 -8.37 -22.26 -16.16
C ARG A 339 -7.06 -21.51 -16.38
N ASN A 340 -6.94 -20.74 -17.47
CA ASN A 340 -5.78 -19.89 -17.71
C ASN A 340 -5.61 -18.87 -16.58
N PHE A 341 -6.69 -18.22 -16.13
CA PHE A 341 -6.62 -17.30 -15.01
C PHE A 341 -6.36 -18.03 -13.68
N ALA A 342 -6.92 -19.22 -13.49
CA ALA A 342 -6.65 -20.04 -12.30
C ALA A 342 -5.17 -20.42 -12.19
N ILE A 343 -4.49 -20.73 -13.30
CA ILE A 343 -3.05 -20.99 -13.32
C ILE A 343 -2.27 -19.74 -12.87
N LEU A 344 -2.63 -18.55 -13.40
CA LEU A 344 -2.02 -17.29 -12.98
C LEU A 344 -2.18 -17.06 -11.47
N ALA A 345 -3.41 -17.16 -10.96
CA ALA A 345 -3.70 -16.95 -9.55
C ALA A 345 -3.04 -18.01 -8.64
N GLY A 346 -3.00 -19.26 -9.08
CA GLY A 346 -2.42 -20.37 -8.32
C GLY A 346 -0.89 -20.27 -8.19
N ILE A 347 -0.19 -19.97 -9.28
CA ILE A 347 1.27 -19.77 -9.26
C ILE A 347 1.61 -18.55 -8.40
N MET A 348 0.84 -17.46 -8.53
CA MET A 348 1.03 -16.26 -7.73
C MET A 348 0.80 -16.54 -6.24
N GLY A 349 -0.29 -17.22 -5.88
CA GLY A 349 -0.61 -17.52 -4.47
C GLY A 349 0.44 -18.39 -3.82
N GLY A 350 0.70 -19.57 -4.38
CA GLY A 350 1.69 -20.51 -3.83
C GLY A 350 3.12 -19.97 -3.88
N GLY A 351 3.52 -19.38 -5.00
CA GLY A 351 4.84 -18.79 -5.19
C GLY A 351 5.11 -17.64 -4.22
N TYR A 352 4.12 -16.78 -3.99
CA TYR A 352 4.30 -15.64 -3.10
C TYR A 352 4.39 -16.05 -1.63
N ILE A 353 3.60 -17.03 -1.17
CA ILE A 353 3.73 -17.57 0.19
C ILE A 353 5.13 -18.19 0.38
N SER A 354 5.64 -18.91 -0.63
CA SER A 354 7.01 -19.45 -0.61
C SER A 354 8.08 -18.35 -0.56
N PHE A 355 7.88 -17.27 -1.33
CA PHE A 355 8.77 -16.12 -1.29
C PHE A 355 8.78 -15.43 0.08
N LEU A 356 7.61 -15.27 0.74
CA LEU A 356 7.56 -14.72 2.09
C LEU A 356 8.33 -15.59 3.08
N LEU A 357 8.22 -16.92 2.99
CA LEU A 357 9.03 -17.85 3.82
C LEU A 357 10.53 -17.59 3.64
N ILE A 358 10.98 -17.40 2.39
CA ILE A 358 12.37 -17.05 2.06
C ILE A 358 12.77 -15.71 2.71
N CYS A 359 11.90 -14.69 2.64
CA CYS A 359 12.19 -13.39 3.26
C CYS A 359 12.34 -13.47 4.78
N TYR A 360 11.50 -14.26 5.46
CA TYR A 360 11.63 -14.45 6.91
C TYR A 360 12.94 -15.14 7.29
N LEU A 361 13.32 -16.18 6.60
CA LEU A 361 14.55 -16.91 6.87
C LEU A 361 15.81 -16.16 6.42
N GLY A 362 15.71 -15.43 5.32
CA GLY A 362 16.82 -14.75 4.66
C GLY A 362 17.26 -13.42 5.29
N GLY A 363 16.77 -13.06 6.49
CA GLY A 363 17.25 -11.88 7.22
C GLY A 363 16.54 -10.57 6.95
N ALA A 364 15.47 -10.57 6.12
CA ALA A 364 14.65 -9.36 5.94
C ALA A 364 13.88 -8.98 7.23
N PHE A 365 13.71 -9.93 8.14
CA PHE A 365 13.00 -9.77 9.42
C PHE A 365 13.92 -10.09 10.59
N ASN A 366 13.72 -9.42 11.73
CA ASN A 366 14.44 -9.74 12.95
C ASN A 366 13.87 -11.01 13.62
N GLN A 367 14.59 -11.57 14.60
CA GLN A 367 14.22 -12.83 15.24
C GLN A 367 12.80 -12.83 15.84
N ARG A 368 12.38 -11.73 16.46
CA ARG A 368 11.04 -11.62 17.04
C ARG A 368 9.98 -11.63 15.94
N GLU A 369 10.17 -10.87 14.87
CA GLU A 369 9.27 -10.82 13.73
C GLU A 369 9.11 -12.19 13.07
N ILE A 370 10.20 -12.99 13.02
CA ILE A 370 10.17 -14.38 12.54
C ILE A 370 9.31 -15.25 13.46
N LEU A 371 9.52 -15.18 14.78
CA LEU A 371 8.79 -16.00 15.74
C LEU A 371 7.30 -15.66 15.84
N GLU A 372 6.92 -14.43 15.52
CA GLU A 372 5.54 -13.95 15.50
C GLU A 372 4.90 -14.02 14.09
N ALA A 373 5.65 -14.41 13.05
CA ALA A 373 5.27 -14.25 11.64
C ALA A 373 4.68 -12.86 11.37
N ALA A 374 5.38 -11.82 11.86
CA ALA A 374 4.90 -10.44 11.88
C ALA A 374 4.56 -9.95 10.46
N SER A 375 3.39 -9.36 10.29
CA SER A 375 2.87 -8.87 9.00
C SER A 375 2.62 -9.93 7.92
N PHE A 376 2.71 -11.24 8.24
CA PHE A 376 2.49 -12.32 7.27
C PHE A 376 1.13 -12.21 6.57
N TYR A 377 0.04 -12.00 7.34
CA TYR A 377 -1.29 -11.76 6.78
C TYR A 377 -1.31 -10.52 5.88
N ARG A 378 -0.73 -9.40 6.31
CA ARG A 378 -0.69 -8.15 5.53
C ARG A 378 -0.03 -8.36 4.17
N TYR A 379 1.11 -9.04 4.14
CA TYR A 379 1.78 -9.33 2.87
C TYR A 379 1.00 -10.35 2.02
N ALA A 380 0.41 -11.38 2.62
CA ALA A 380 -0.41 -12.34 1.87
C ALA A 380 -1.57 -11.68 1.11
N THR A 381 -2.08 -10.53 1.59
CA THR A 381 -3.14 -9.77 0.90
C THR A 381 -2.70 -9.21 -0.46
N HIS A 382 -1.40 -9.09 -0.76
CA HIS A 382 -0.91 -8.59 -2.04
C HIS A 382 -1.43 -9.39 -3.25
N VAL A 383 -1.73 -10.68 -3.07
CA VAL A 383 -2.37 -11.52 -4.11
C VAL A 383 -3.90 -11.57 -3.99
N GLY A 384 -4.46 -10.85 -3.04
CA GLY A 384 -5.89 -10.91 -2.70
C GLY A 384 -6.82 -10.52 -3.85
N LEU A 385 -6.56 -9.39 -4.52
CA LEU A 385 -7.39 -8.94 -5.64
C LEU A 385 -7.26 -9.82 -6.88
N LEU A 386 -6.12 -10.45 -7.10
CA LEU A 386 -5.97 -11.46 -8.14
C LEU A 386 -6.88 -12.65 -7.88
N ASN A 387 -6.96 -13.12 -6.64
CA ASN A 387 -7.85 -14.22 -6.25
C ASN A 387 -9.33 -13.82 -6.32
N ILE A 388 -9.68 -12.59 -5.97
CA ILE A 388 -11.03 -12.05 -6.20
C ILE A 388 -11.37 -12.02 -7.70
N GLY A 389 -10.40 -11.64 -8.55
CA GLY A 389 -10.53 -11.73 -10.01
C GLY A 389 -10.85 -13.15 -10.47
N LEU A 390 -10.20 -14.17 -9.90
CA LEU A 390 -10.50 -15.58 -10.20
C LEU A 390 -11.94 -15.95 -9.82
N VAL A 391 -12.39 -15.58 -8.62
CA VAL A 391 -13.76 -15.82 -8.17
C VAL A 391 -14.74 -15.12 -9.12
N TRP A 392 -14.48 -13.87 -9.47
CA TRP A 392 -15.31 -13.07 -10.37
C TRP A 392 -15.46 -13.72 -11.76
N ILE A 393 -14.35 -14.15 -12.36
CA ILE A 393 -14.33 -14.79 -13.68
C ILE A 393 -14.97 -16.19 -13.65
N ALA A 394 -14.85 -16.92 -12.54
CA ALA A 394 -15.39 -18.27 -12.40
C ALA A 394 -16.89 -18.28 -12.05
N THR A 395 -17.42 -17.21 -11.45
CA THR A 395 -18.81 -17.13 -10.94
C THR A 395 -19.87 -17.42 -12.01
N PRO A 396 -19.83 -16.87 -13.25
CA PRO A 396 -20.84 -17.18 -14.27
C PRO A 396 -20.88 -18.66 -14.61
N ARG A 397 -19.71 -19.31 -14.68
CA ARG A 397 -19.61 -20.74 -14.97
C ARG A 397 -20.18 -21.60 -13.83
N LEU A 398 -19.88 -21.22 -12.59
CA LEU A 398 -20.39 -21.89 -11.41
C LEU A 398 -21.92 -21.76 -11.32
N LEU A 399 -22.45 -20.57 -11.56
CA LEU A 399 -23.90 -20.34 -11.57
C LEU A 399 -24.60 -21.14 -12.67
N GLY A 400 -24.04 -21.17 -13.88
CA GLY A 400 -24.58 -21.99 -14.97
C GLY A 400 -24.62 -23.47 -14.62
N TRP A 401 -23.53 -24.02 -14.05
CA TRP A 401 -23.48 -25.41 -13.60
C TRP A 401 -24.50 -25.69 -12.47
N LEU A 402 -24.69 -24.77 -11.51
CA LEU A 402 -25.68 -24.90 -10.45
C LEU A 402 -27.12 -24.87 -11.00
N GLN A 403 -27.40 -23.98 -11.96
CA GLN A 403 -28.70 -23.87 -12.61
C GLN A 403 -29.09 -25.19 -13.32
N GLU A 404 -28.15 -25.75 -14.09
CA GLU A 404 -28.35 -27.03 -14.78
C GLU A 404 -28.61 -28.16 -13.79
N ARG A 405 -27.83 -28.23 -12.70
CA ARG A 405 -27.93 -29.32 -11.72
C ARG A 405 -29.19 -29.24 -10.84
N MET A 406 -29.58 -28.02 -10.48
CA MET A 406 -30.74 -27.76 -9.61
C MET A 406 -32.05 -27.56 -10.38
N LYS A 407 -32.00 -27.65 -11.73
CA LYS A 407 -33.15 -27.40 -12.62
C LYS A 407 -33.89 -26.09 -12.33
N ILE A 408 -33.15 -25.08 -11.85
CA ILE A 408 -33.67 -23.74 -11.61
C ILE A 408 -33.81 -23.03 -12.95
N SER A 409 -34.95 -22.39 -13.20
CA SER A 409 -35.15 -21.57 -14.40
C SER A 409 -34.05 -20.50 -14.50
N PRO A 410 -33.54 -20.22 -15.69
CA PRO A 410 -32.46 -19.24 -15.83
C PRO A 410 -32.88 -17.89 -15.26
N PHE A 411 -31.94 -17.26 -14.54
CA PHE A 411 -32.08 -15.91 -13.94
C PHE A 411 -32.18 -14.86 -15.07
N THR A 412 -33.18 -15.03 -15.97
CA THR A 412 -33.30 -14.26 -17.21
C THR A 412 -34.06 -12.94 -17.07
N SER A 413 -34.67 -12.69 -15.92
CA SER A 413 -35.39 -11.44 -15.71
C SER A 413 -34.87 -10.67 -14.51
N TRP A 414 -33.80 -9.91 -14.71
CA TRP A 414 -33.57 -8.75 -13.86
C TRP A 414 -34.70 -7.76 -14.14
N ASN A 415 -35.70 -7.81 -13.28
CA ASN A 415 -36.85 -6.90 -13.33
C ASN A 415 -36.51 -5.57 -12.65
N LYS A 416 -37.38 -4.57 -12.74
CA LYS A 416 -37.21 -3.25 -12.12
C LYS A 416 -36.93 -3.34 -10.60
N ALA A 417 -37.40 -4.40 -9.92
CA ALA A 417 -37.16 -4.62 -8.50
C ALA A 417 -35.71 -4.98 -8.19
N SER A 418 -35.07 -5.84 -9.00
CA SER A 418 -33.66 -6.18 -8.85
C SER A 418 -32.76 -4.95 -9.12
N ALA A 419 -33.13 -4.12 -10.10
CA ALA A 419 -32.47 -2.87 -10.40
C ALA A 419 -32.60 -1.86 -9.26
N GLY A 420 -33.79 -1.76 -8.65
CA GLY A 420 -34.00 -0.92 -7.46
C GLY A 420 -33.21 -1.40 -6.25
N ALA A 421 -33.11 -2.73 -6.04
CA ALA A 421 -32.28 -3.30 -4.98
C ALA A 421 -30.79 -2.97 -5.18
N CYS A 422 -30.27 -3.10 -6.41
CA CYS A 422 -28.89 -2.71 -6.70
C CYS A 422 -28.65 -1.22 -6.47
N LEU A 423 -29.54 -0.35 -6.90
CA LEU A 423 -29.45 1.09 -6.65
C LEU A 423 -29.44 1.39 -5.13
N SER A 424 -30.32 0.71 -4.37
CA SER A 424 -30.35 0.85 -2.91
C SER A 424 -29.05 0.41 -2.25
N VAL A 425 -28.43 -0.68 -2.73
CA VAL A 425 -27.12 -1.14 -2.26
C VAL A 425 -26.03 -0.09 -2.60
N VAL A 426 -26.06 0.52 -3.80
CA VAL A 426 -25.11 1.58 -4.17
C VAL A 426 -25.23 2.78 -3.25
N LEU A 427 -26.46 3.24 -3.00
CA LEU A 427 -26.70 4.39 -2.13
C LEU A 427 -26.39 4.07 -0.66
N ALA A 428 -26.58 2.82 -0.24
CA ALA A 428 -26.21 2.35 1.09
C ALA A 428 -24.70 2.04 1.22
N LEU A 429 -23.98 1.79 0.12
CA LEU A 429 -22.58 1.40 0.16
C LEU A 429 -21.68 2.37 0.95
N PRO A 430 -21.77 3.71 0.78
CA PRO A 430 -21.01 4.64 1.59
C PRO A 430 -21.32 4.53 3.09
N LEU A 431 -22.60 4.36 3.43
CA LEU A 431 -23.03 4.18 4.82
C LEU A 431 -22.52 2.83 5.37
N LEU A 432 -22.68 1.75 4.60
CA LEU A 432 -22.15 0.44 4.98
C LEU A 432 -20.64 0.47 5.16
N LEU A 433 -19.90 1.16 4.28
CA LEU A 433 -18.46 1.35 4.42
C LEU A 433 -18.13 2.13 5.69
N LEU A 434 -18.81 3.22 5.98
CA LEU A 434 -18.57 4.04 7.18
C LEU A 434 -18.87 3.31 8.49
N PHE A 435 -19.88 2.43 8.51
CA PHE A 435 -20.28 1.67 9.69
C PHE A 435 -19.67 0.27 9.77
N HIS A 436 -18.91 -0.16 8.76
CA HIS A 436 -18.26 -1.46 8.81
C HIS A 436 -17.25 -1.54 9.97
N PRO A 437 -17.23 -2.64 10.76
CA PRO A 437 -16.31 -2.78 11.88
C PRO A 437 -14.84 -2.53 11.54
N ALA A 438 -14.39 -2.92 10.32
CA ALA A 438 -13.05 -2.66 9.85
C ALA A 438 -12.72 -1.15 9.73
N TRP A 439 -13.72 -0.31 9.38
CA TRP A 439 -13.56 1.15 9.37
C TRP A 439 -13.55 1.75 10.76
N LEU A 440 -14.36 1.22 11.65
CA LEU A 440 -14.35 1.64 13.06
C LEU A 440 -13.02 1.30 13.73
N THR A 441 -12.39 0.18 13.34
CA THR A 441 -11.05 -0.20 13.80
C THR A 441 -9.92 0.56 13.09
N ALA A 442 -10.16 1.08 11.88
CA ALA A 442 -9.20 1.91 11.14
C ALA A 442 -9.12 3.36 11.65
N ARG A 443 -10.09 3.78 12.48
CA ARG A 443 -9.99 5.09 13.15
C ARG A 443 -8.68 5.15 13.92
N PRO A 444 -7.95 6.29 13.87
CA PRO A 444 -6.81 6.49 14.73
C PRO A 444 -7.21 6.09 16.14
N SER A 445 -6.44 5.20 16.76
CA SER A 445 -6.72 4.81 18.13
C SER A 445 -6.74 6.09 18.99
N SER A 446 -7.52 6.10 20.06
CA SER A 446 -7.52 7.21 21.01
C SER A 446 -6.09 7.57 21.45
N GLN A 447 -5.20 6.58 21.44
CA GLN A 447 -3.78 6.75 21.71
C GLN A 447 -3.05 7.56 20.62
N VAL A 448 -3.29 7.30 19.33
CA VAL A 448 -2.67 8.07 18.23
C VAL A 448 -3.17 9.51 18.25
N CYS A 449 -4.47 9.72 18.46
CA CYS A 449 -5.04 11.05 18.59
C CYS A 449 -4.42 11.82 19.79
N SER A 450 -4.22 11.14 20.92
CA SER A 450 -3.53 11.70 22.09
C SER A 450 -2.09 12.06 21.75
N PHE A 451 -1.36 11.14 21.11
CA PHE A 451 0.04 11.35 20.73
C PHE A 451 0.21 12.51 19.75
N ARG A 452 -0.68 12.68 18.79
CA ARG A 452 -0.65 13.82 17.87
C ARG A 452 -0.92 15.15 18.59
N LYS A 453 -1.87 15.17 19.54
CA LYS A 453 -2.11 16.36 20.37
C LYS A 453 -0.90 16.71 21.22
N GLU A 454 -0.30 15.72 21.87
CA GLU A 454 0.91 15.89 22.66
C GLU A 454 2.09 16.38 21.79
N ALA A 455 2.26 15.80 20.60
CA ALA A 455 3.30 16.19 19.66
C ALA A 455 3.17 17.66 19.23
N ARG A 456 1.96 18.10 18.86
CA ARG A 456 1.69 19.51 18.51
C ARG A 456 1.90 20.44 19.70
N TRP A 457 1.53 20.00 20.90
CA TRP A 457 1.76 20.75 22.12
C TRP A 457 3.27 20.93 22.40
N ILE A 458 4.08 19.87 22.18
CA ILE A 458 5.54 19.93 22.25
C ILE A 458 6.09 20.89 21.18
N ALA A 459 5.66 20.72 19.93
CA ALA A 459 6.11 21.53 18.80
C ALA A 459 5.90 23.04 19.03
N GLY A 460 4.76 23.43 19.61
CA GLY A 460 4.47 24.83 19.91
C GLY A 460 5.29 25.44 21.09
N ARG A 461 6.10 24.62 21.78
CA ARG A 461 6.92 25.06 22.94
C ARG A 461 8.41 24.87 22.76
N LEU A 462 8.82 24.14 21.75
CA LEU A 462 10.24 23.97 21.43
C LEU A 462 10.79 25.24 20.81
N PRO A 463 11.98 25.68 21.25
CA PRO A 463 12.77 26.68 20.53
C PRO A 463 13.04 26.22 19.08
N ASP A 464 13.25 27.18 18.19
CA ASP A 464 13.77 26.91 16.87
C ASP A 464 15.15 26.20 17.03
N ASP A 465 15.45 25.22 16.18
CA ASP A 465 16.67 24.37 16.22
C ASP A 465 16.83 23.46 17.44
N ALA A 466 15.85 23.35 18.32
CA ALA A 466 15.96 22.53 19.50
C ALA A 466 16.16 21.04 19.19
N ARG A 467 17.09 20.40 19.89
CA ARG A 467 17.38 18.98 19.80
C ARG A 467 16.62 18.24 20.90
N LEU A 468 15.55 17.53 20.50
CA LEU A 468 14.63 16.82 21.40
C LEU A 468 15.07 15.37 21.60
N ALA A 469 15.14 14.93 22.85
CA ALA A 469 15.22 13.52 23.20
C ALA A 469 13.87 13.02 23.71
N ILE A 470 13.43 11.85 23.23
CA ILE A 470 12.19 11.20 23.64
C ILE A 470 12.53 9.91 24.39
N ILE A 471 11.95 9.74 25.58
CA ILE A 471 12.14 8.56 26.42
C ILE A 471 10.81 7.80 26.54
N GLU A 472 10.64 6.75 25.74
CA GLU A 472 9.43 5.90 25.68
C GLU A 472 9.76 4.41 25.83
N PRO A 473 10.21 3.95 27.00
CA PRO A 473 10.80 2.61 27.19
C PRO A 473 9.84 1.45 26.95
N GLU A 474 8.55 1.70 26.84
CA GLU A 474 7.53 0.66 26.62
C GLU A 474 7.04 0.59 25.18
N SER A 475 7.43 1.52 24.34
CA SER A 475 7.08 1.56 22.93
C SER A 475 8.28 1.16 22.07
N TYR A 476 8.02 0.88 20.80
CA TYR A 476 9.05 0.67 19.78
C TYR A 476 9.34 1.95 18.97
N GLY A 477 9.14 3.12 19.55
CA GLY A 477 9.39 4.40 18.90
C GLY A 477 8.14 4.99 18.20
N LYS A 478 6.95 4.48 18.50
CA LYS A 478 5.71 4.97 17.86
C LYS A 478 5.44 6.44 18.14
N PHE A 479 5.62 6.87 19.35
CA PHE A 479 5.41 8.26 19.74
C PHE A 479 6.46 9.18 19.09
N SER A 480 7.74 8.78 19.12
CA SER A 480 8.82 9.56 18.52
C SER A 480 8.65 9.79 17.02
N HIS A 481 8.11 8.80 16.28
CA HIS A 481 7.80 8.99 14.86
C HIS A 481 6.67 9.99 14.65
N ILE A 482 5.63 9.96 15.48
CA ILE A 482 4.52 10.93 15.41
C ILE A 482 5.03 12.34 15.75
N VAL A 483 5.85 12.49 16.79
CA VAL A 483 6.44 13.78 17.16
C VAL A 483 7.32 14.32 16.03
N ASN A 484 8.21 13.48 15.49
CA ASN A 484 9.09 13.87 14.40
C ASN A 484 8.31 14.33 13.16
N PHE A 485 7.23 13.63 12.84
CA PHE A 485 6.33 14.02 11.76
C PHE A 485 5.60 15.35 12.04
N GLU A 486 4.99 15.53 13.22
CA GLU A 486 4.28 16.78 13.55
C GLU A 486 5.26 17.98 13.60
N LEU A 487 6.50 17.77 14.06
CA LEU A 487 7.55 18.79 13.98
C LEU A 487 7.87 19.16 12.52
N SER A 488 7.98 18.16 11.63
CA SER A 488 8.27 18.42 10.21
C SER A 488 7.15 19.19 9.51
N LEU A 489 5.87 18.99 9.88
CA LEU A 489 4.74 19.73 9.32
C LEU A 489 4.79 21.23 9.60
N GLU A 490 5.42 21.61 10.69
CA GLU A 490 5.56 23.01 11.07
C GLU A 490 6.81 23.67 10.47
N GLU A 491 7.71 22.90 9.86
CA GLU A 491 8.94 23.38 9.26
C GLU A 491 8.65 24.37 8.12
N ARG A 492 9.21 25.57 8.23
CA ARG A 492 9.17 26.60 7.18
C ARG A 492 10.53 26.61 6.48
N LYS A 493 10.56 26.87 5.17
CA LYS A 493 11.82 26.92 4.38
C LYS A 493 12.90 27.84 4.96
N ASP A 494 12.50 28.81 5.77
CA ASP A 494 13.37 29.88 6.25
C ASP A 494 13.83 29.70 7.71
N ARG A 495 13.38 28.65 8.41
CA ARG A 495 13.74 28.40 9.82
C ARG A 495 13.97 26.93 10.05
N PRO A 496 15.23 26.54 10.36
CA PRO A 496 15.50 25.21 10.85
C PRO A 496 14.68 24.97 12.11
N ARG A 497 14.14 23.75 12.27
CA ARG A 497 13.27 23.44 13.41
C ARG A 497 13.80 22.32 14.26
N ALA A 498 13.24 22.28 15.45
CA ALA A 498 13.48 21.24 16.42
C ALA A 498 13.37 19.84 15.78
N SER A 499 14.29 18.97 16.11
CA SER A 499 14.37 17.61 15.61
C SER A 499 14.49 16.57 16.72
N VAL A 500 13.89 15.39 16.53
CA VAL A 500 14.10 14.27 17.44
C VAL A 500 15.45 13.64 17.16
N VAL A 501 16.45 13.98 17.97
CA VAL A 501 17.84 13.50 17.79
C VAL A 501 18.13 12.20 18.52
N SER A 502 17.32 11.83 19.50
CA SER A 502 17.51 10.59 20.25
C SER A 502 16.18 10.04 20.79
N THR A 503 16.03 8.72 20.72
CA THR A 503 14.90 8.00 21.29
C THR A 503 15.41 6.85 22.16
N VAL A 504 14.92 6.77 23.40
CA VAL A 504 15.07 5.58 24.25
C VAL A 504 13.73 4.85 24.23
N ASN A 505 13.70 3.69 23.61
CA ASN A 505 12.52 2.87 23.47
C ASN A 505 12.76 1.44 23.98
N ARG A 506 11.78 0.55 23.83
CA ARG A 506 11.86 -0.82 24.33
C ARG A 506 13.05 -1.61 23.76
N SER A 507 13.51 -1.32 22.54
CA SER A 507 14.62 -2.03 21.92
C SER A 507 15.99 -1.67 22.52
N ASN A 508 16.11 -0.52 23.17
CA ASN A 508 17.38 -0.02 23.71
C ASN A 508 17.31 0.41 25.20
N VAL A 509 16.23 0.03 25.91
CA VAL A 509 15.99 0.42 27.31
C VAL A 509 17.09 -0.03 28.26
N ALA A 510 17.79 -1.13 27.96
CA ALA A 510 18.94 -1.61 28.78
C ALA A 510 20.07 -0.55 28.87
N LYS A 511 20.12 0.38 27.92
CA LYS A 511 21.09 1.50 27.89
C LYS A 511 20.49 2.81 28.44
N LEU A 512 19.33 2.76 29.10
CA LEU A 512 18.61 3.95 29.55
C LEU A 512 19.48 4.85 30.42
N SER A 513 20.10 4.31 31.46
CA SER A 513 20.91 5.11 32.41
C SER A 513 22.08 5.80 31.75
N SER A 514 22.80 5.11 30.85
CA SER A 514 23.93 5.71 30.14
C SER A 514 23.48 6.79 29.15
N ARG A 515 22.36 6.57 28.46
CA ARG A 515 21.80 7.55 27.52
C ARG A 515 21.23 8.78 28.22
N VAL A 516 20.51 8.62 29.31
CA VAL A 516 20.01 9.74 30.09
C VAL A 516 21.16 10.60 30.61
N LYS A 517 22.23 10.00 31.12
CA LYS A 517 23.46 10.76 31.51
C LYS A 517 24.07 11.48 30.30
N ALA A 518 24.15 10.84 29.13
CA ALA A 518 24.64 11.48 27.91
C ALA A 518 23.76 12.66 27.48
N PHE A 519 22.43 12.55 27.65
CA PHE A 519 21.50 13.65 27.35
C PHE A 519 21.71 14.85 28.29
N GLN A 520 22.01 14.59 29.55
CA GLN A 520 22.30 15.67 30.50
C GLN A 520 23.63 16.38 30.22
N GLN A 521 24.60 15.69 29.64
CA GLN A 521 25.94 16.20 29.32
C GLN A 521 26.11 16.69 27.87
N GLY A 522 25.19 16.32 26.97
CA GLY A 522 25.31 16.55 25.54
C GLY A 522 24.50 17.73 24.99
N ASP A 523 24.49 17.85 23.67
CA ASP A 523 23.78 18.89 22.93
C ASP A 523 22.29 18.56 22.78
N ILE A 524 21.59 18.43 23.89
CA ILE A 524 20.13 18.21 23.94
C ILE A 524 19.50 19.40 24.62
N ASP A 525 18.50 20.00 23.99
CA ASP A 525 17.84 21.21 24.46
C ASP A 525 16.50 20.89 25.14
N ALA A 526 15.92 19.72 24.83
CA ALA A 526 14.66 19.29 25.41
C ALA A 526 14.60 17.78 25.64
N ILE A 527 13.92 17.36 26.71
CA ILE A 527 13.64 15.95 26.98
C ILE A 527 12.14 15.79 27.22
N TYR A 528 11.53 14.82 26.53
CA TYR A 528 10.12 14.48 26.74
C TYR A 528 9.95 13.02 27.13
N VAL A 529 9.17 12.78 28.17
CA VAL A 529 8.79 11.47 28.68
C VAL A 529 7.27 11.34 28.61
N PRO A 530 6.71 10.69 27.58
CA PRO A 530 5.28 10.49 27.48
C PRO A 530 4.82 9.53 28.57
N ARG A 531 3.76 9.90 29.32
CA ARG A 531 3.20 9.10 30.42
C ARG A 531 4.30 8.59 31.37
N ALA A 532 4.82 9.50 32.14
CA ALA A 532 5.93 9.27 33.05
C ALA A 532 5.77 7.99 33.87
N LYS A 533 6.59 6.99 33.59
CA LYS A 533 6.80 5.88 34.48
C LYS A 533 7.97 6.18 35.41
N ARG A 534 7.86 5.68 36.63
CA ARG A 534 8.78 5.98 37.77
C ARG A 534 10.26 5.86 37.42
N VAL A 535 10.65 4.83 36.63
CA VAL A 535 12.06 4.50 36.39
C VAL A 535 12.82 5.57 35.59
N PRO A 536 12.33 6.11 34.47
CA PRO A 536 13.06 7.16 33.75
C PRO A 536 13.19 8.45 34.54
N LEU A 537 12.17 8.81 35.33
CA LEU A 537 12.14 10.03 36.12
C LEU A 537 13.06 9.96 37.33
N GLN A 538 13.11 8.83 38.01
CA GLN A 538 14.03 8.61 39.15
C GLN A 538 15.50 8.68 38.70
N ILE A 539 15.85 8.15 37.52
CA ILE A 539 17.19 8.25 36.94
C ILE A 539 17.59 9.71 36.69
N MET A 540 16.61 10.58 36.39
CA MET A 540 16.82 12.02 36.14
C MET A 540 16.68 12.87 37.41
N GLY A 541 16.37 12.27 38.56
CA GLY A 541 16.21 12.99 39.85
C GLY A 541 14.82 13.61 40.07
N PHE A 542 13.80 13.24 39.28
CA PHE A 542 12.42 13.74 39.43
C PHE A 542 11.54 12.73 40.18
N THR A 543 10.67 13.23 41.04
CA THR A 543 9.82 12.42 41.92
C THR A 543 8.35 12.37 41.53
N ASN A 544 7.94 13.03 40.47
CA ASN A 544 6.53 13.16 40.08
C ASN A 544 6.02 11.98 39.24
N ASP A 545 4.94 11.34 39.70
CA ASP A 545 4.52 10.00 39.28
C ASP A 545 3.39 9.97 38.22
N ALA A 546 2.82 11.09 37.80
CA ALA A 546 1.48 11.03 37.18
C ALA A 546 1.29 11.75 35.83
N ALA A 547 2.21 12.57 35.36
CA ALA A 547 2.01 13.36 34.15
C ALA A 547 3.13 13.15 33.14
N PRO A 548 2.90 13.37 31.82
CA PRO A 548 4.00 13.49 30.91
C PRO A 548 4.97 14.59 31.39
N VAL A 549 6.25 14.32 31.29
CA VAL A 549 7.29 15.28 31.75
C VAL A 549 7.96 15.86 30.53
N PHE A 550 7.92 17.18 30.43
CA PHE A 550 8.64 17.94 29.40
C PHE A 550 9.65 18.85 30.11
N LEU A 551 10.92 18.64 29.76
CA LEU A 551 12.04 19.40 30.32
C LEU A 551 12.66 20.23 29.21
N LEU A 552 12.82 21.52 29.44
CA LEU A 552 13.62 22.42 28.61
C LEU A 552 14.91 22.78 29.32
N ARG A 553 15.98 22.93 28.57
CA ARG A 553 17.27 23.35 29.09
C ARG A 553 17.37 24.87 29.06
N GLU A 554 17.55 25.46 30.24
CA GLU A 554 17.86 26.89 30.40
C GLU A 554 19.30 27.03 30.95
N GLY A 555 20.27 27.27 30.06
CA GLY A 555 21.68 27.26 30.40
C GLY A 555 22.19 25.88 30.81
N ARG A 556 22.53 25.69 32.12
CA ARG A 556 22.98 24.38 32.67
C ARG A 556 21.88 23.63 33.43
N GLU A 557 20.72 24.21 33.58
CA GLU A 557 19.63 23.65 34.39
C GLU A 557 18.48 23.14 33.49
N TRP A 558 17.75 22.16 34.01
CA TRP A 558 16.56 21.61 33.39
C TRP A 558 15.32 22.15 34.10
N LYS A 559 14.45 22.79 33.34
CA LYS A 559 13.19 23.33 33.84
C LYS A 559 12.02 22.48 33.32
N GLN A 560 11.19 22.02 34.24
CA GLN A 560 9.98 21.33 33.89
C GLN A 560 8.94 22.32 33.35
N VAL A 561 8.44 22.07 32.17
CA VAL A 561 7.34 22.83 31.57
C VAL A 561 6.03 22.12 31.93
N PRO A 562 5.08 22.77 32.56
CA PRO A 562 3.79 22.16 32.87
C PRO A 562 3.03 21.77 31.60
N PRO A 563 2.29 20.63 31.62
CA PRO A 563 1.53 20.12 30.48
C PRO A 563 0.39 21.05 30.04
#